data_4d6e3f70a46dd0a04aaf5d7f4b85e8f9
#
_entry.id   4d6e3f70a46dd0a04aaf5d7f4b85e8f9
#
_cell.length_a   1.000
_cell.length_b   1.000
_cell.length_c   1.000
_cell.angle_alpha   90.00
_cell.angle_beta   90.00
_cell.angle_gamma   90.00
#
_symmetry.space_group_name_H-M   'P 1'
#
loop_
_entity.id
_entity.type
_entity.pdbx_description
1 polymer ?
#
loop_
_entity_poly.entity_id
_entity_poly.type
_entity_poly.pdbx_seq_one_letter_code
_entity_poly.pdbx_strand_id
1 'polypeptide(L)'
;MAIQTDIRKLVAYGVSAGLVPTEDIVFTTNRLLELFGLDELEDADNSVTMDVSELEEVLGRMCDFAYEKGLMAENTVTYRDLFDTKIMSMLMPRPSEVIHKFWELYEKESPEAATDYYYSLSCDSNYIRRYRVSRDKKWIAPTKYGDLDITINLSKPEKDPKAIAAAKNAKQSGYPKCLLCKENEGYAGRVNHPARQNHRIIPVTINGSQWGFQYSPYVYYNE
;
A
#
# COMPACT_ATOMS: atom_id res chain seq x y z
N MET A 1 7.82 -24.31 2.89
CA MET A 1 6.55 -24.45 3.65
C MET A 1 6.01 -23.10 4.14
N ALA A 2 6.67 -22.32 5.00
CA ALA A 2 6.07 -21.10 5.54
C ALA A 2 5.69 -20.05 4.46
N ILE A 3 6.59 -19.72 3.54
CA ILE A 3 6.34 -18.70 2.50
C ILE A 3 5.18 -19.08 1.54
N GLN A 4 5.04 -20.34 1.19
CA GLN A 4 3.96 -20.80 0.32
C GLN A 4 2.59 -20.66 1.00
N THR A 5 2.52 -20.91 2.32
CA THR A 5 1.31 -20.67 3.11
C THR A 5 0.99 -19.16 3.17
N ASP A 6 2.00 -18.32 3.34
CA ASP A 6 1.82 -16.85 3.35
C ASP A 6 1.36 -16.33 1.97
N ILE A 7 1.86 -16.88 0.86
CA ILE A 7 1.37 -16.57 -0.49
C ILE A 7 -0.12 -16.94 -0.63
N ARG A 8 -0.53 -18.15 -0.20
CA ARG A 8 -1.95 -18.54 -0.24
C ARG A 8 -2.83 -17.64 0.61
N LYS A 9 -2.40 -17.35 1.84
CA LYS A 9 -3.09 -16.41 2.73
C LYS A 9 -3.27 -15.05 2.07
N LEU A 10 -2.21 -14.53 1.48
CA LEU A 10 -2.25 -13.21 0.85
C LEU A 10 -3.16 -13.18 -0.38
N VAL A 11 -3.17 -14.23 -1.21
CA VAL A 11 -4.08 -14.35 -2.36
C VAL A 11 -5.53 -14.47 -1.88
N ALA A 12 -5.81 -15.29 -0.85
CA ALA A 12 -7.14 -15.39 -0.25
C ALA A 12 -7.63 -14.04 0.31
N TYR A 13 -6.74 -13.30 0.96
CA TYR A 13 -6.99 -11.92 1.38
C TYR A 13 -7.34 -11.03 0.19
N GLY A 14 -6.53 -11.06 -0.88
CA GLY A 14 -6.77 -10.27 -2.09
C GLY A 14 -8.16 -10.51 -2.70
N VAL A 15 -8.61 -11.76 -2.69
CA VAL A 15 -9.97 -12.11 -3.15
C VAL A 15 -11.03 -11.59 -2.20
N SER A 16 -10.89 -11.81 -0.89
CA SER A 16 -11.88 -11.36 0.10
C SER A 16 -12.00 -9.85 0.20
N ALA A 17 -10.89 -9.13 -0.03
CA ALA A 17 -10.84 -7.66 -0.08
C ALA A 17 -11.27 -7.07 -1.43
N GLY A 18 -11.62 -7.90 -2.41
CA GLY A 18 -12.02 -7.45 -3.75
C GLY A 18 -10.90 -6.84 -4.58
N LEU A 19 -9.64 -7.09 -4.22
CA LEU A 19 -8.46 -6.66 -4.98
C LEU A 19 -8.18 -7.60 -6.16
N VAL A 20 -8.45 -8.89 -5.98
CA VAL A 20 -8.16 -9.95 -6.95
C VAL A 20 -9.47 -10.62 -7.35
N PRO A 21 -9.90 -10.53 -8.60
CA PRO A 21 -10.99 -11.33 -9.13
C PRO A 21 -10.68 -12.84 -9.01
N THR A 22 -11.70 -13.67 -8.86
CA THR A 22 -11.54 -15.12 -8.75
C THR A 22 -10.86 -15.74 -9.96
N GLU A 23 -11.07 -15.16 -11.12
CA GLU A 23 -10.46 -15.54 -12.39
C GLU A 23 -8.94 -15.27 -12.42
N ASP A 24 -8.46 -14.32 -11.60
CA ASP A 24 -7.05 -13.89 -11.57
C ASP A 24 -6.24 -14.57 -10.47
N ILE A 25 -6.82 -15.52 -9.70
CA ILE A 25 -6.14 -16.19 -8.60
C ILE A 25 -4.84 -16.87 -9.07
N VAL A 26 -4.90 -17.65 -10.14
CA VAL A 26 -3.73 -18.37 -10.67
C VAL A 26 -2.68 -17.39 -11.17
N PHE A 27 -3.09 -16.36 -11.91
CA PHE A 27 -2.19 -15.33 -12.42
C PHE A 27 -1.47 -14.60 -11.27
N THR A 28 -2.21 -14.18 -10.26
CA THR A 28 -1.65 -13.49 -9.08
C THR A 28 -0.71 -14.39 -8.29
N THR A 29 -1.09 -15.66 -8.10
CA THR A 29 -0.25 -16.67 -7.44
C THR A 29 1.08 -16.84 -8.17
N ASN A 30 1.06 -17.01 -9.48
CA ASN A 30 2.26 -17.19 -10.28
C ASN A 30 3.19 -15.96 -10.25
N ARG A 31 2.64 -14.75 -10.21
CA ARG A 31 3.43 -13.53 -10.04
C ARG A 31 4.10 -13.44 -8.67
N LEU A 32 3.43 -13.91 -7.62
CA LEU A 32 4.03 -13.99 -6.30
C LEU A 32 5.12 -15.07 -6.25
N LEU A 33 4.91 -16.23 -6.86
CA LEU A 33 5.96 -17.26 -6.98
C LEU A 33 7.19 -16.70 -7.69
N GLU A 34 7.02 -16.04 -8.84
CA GLU A 34 8.11 -15.37 -9.57
C GLU A 34 8.84 -14.35 -8.67
N LEU A 35 8.09 -13.51 -7.93
CA LEU A 35 8.67 -12.50 -7.05
C LEU A 35 9.59 -13.10 -5.98
N PHE A 36 9.24 -14.28 -5.45
CA PHE A 36 9.99 -14.97 -4.42
C PHE A 36 10.98 -16.03 -4.95
N GLY A 37 11.07 -16.17 -6.28
CA GLY A 37 11.96 -17.15 -6.92
C GLY A 37 11.57 -18.60 -6.60
N LEU A 38 10.26 -18.89 -6.58
CA LEU A 38 9.71 -20.21 -6.32
C LEU A 38 9.18 -20.80 -7.63
N ASP A 39 9.55 -22.05 -7.91
CA ASP A 39 9.16 -22.73 -9.15
C ASP A 39 7.76 -23.34 -9.08
N GLU A 40 7.29 -23.66 -7.86
CA GLU A 40 6.01 -24.34 -7.65
C GLU A 40 5.36 -23.95 -6.32
N LEU A 41 4.07 -24.21 -6.24
CA LEU A 41 3.29 -24.15 -5.02
C LEU A 41 2.89 -25.57 -4.64
N GLU A 42 3.45 -26.10 -3.55
CA GLU A 42 3.11 -27.45 -3.06
C GLU A 42 1.60 -27.59 -2.87
N ASP A 43 1.05 -28.74 -3.22
CA ASP A 43 -0.35 -29.05 -2.96
C ASP A 43 -0.62 -29.01 -1.45
N ALA A 44 -1.47 -28.10 -1.05
CA ALA A 44 -1.94 -27.97 0.32
C ALA A 44 -3.42 -27.58 0.32
N ASP A 45 -4.01 -27.66 1.51
CA ASP A 45 -5.41 -27.34 1.75
C ASP A 45 -5.79 -25.95 1.15
N ASN A 46 -6.72 -25.94 0.22
CA ASN A 46 -7.27 -24.75 -0.42
C ASN A 46 -8.25 -23.96 0.50
N SER A 47 -8.45 -24.40 1.74
CA SER A 47 -9.31 -23.74 2.72
C SER A 47 -8.65 -22.59 3.48
N VAL A 48 -7.47 -22.15 3.03
CA VAL A 48 -6.73 -21.06 3.70
C VAL A 48 -7.49 -19.75 3.54
N THR A 49 -7.80 -19.13 4.68
CA THR A 49 -8.35 -17.76 4.76
C THR A 49 -7.37 -16.86 5.50
N MET A 50 -7.51 -15.56 5.33
CA MET A 50 -6.73 -14.57 6.06
C MET A 50 -7.62 -13.39 6.47
N ASP A 51 -7.57 -13.03 7.74
CA ASP A 51 -8.19 -11.80 8.22
C ASP A 51 -7.27 -10.60 7.97
N VAL A 52 -7.87 -9.42 7.80
CA VAL A 52 -7.13 -8.17 7.56
C VAL A 52 -6.15 -7.83 8.70
N SER A 53 -6.44 -8.26 9.92
CA SER A 53 -5.56 -8.07 11.08
C SER A 53 -4.24 -8.84 10.98
N GLU A 54 -4.19 -9.90 10.17
CA GLU A 54 -2.99 -10.70 9.93
C GLU A 54 -2.06 -10.08 8.86
N LEU A 55 -2.52 -9.07 8.11
CA LEU A 55 -1.81 -8.57 6.92
C LEU A 55 -0.39 -8.10 7.24
N GLU A 56 -0.22 -7.32 8.30
CA GLU A 56 1.11 -6.80 8.68
C GLU A 56 2.06 -7.93 9.07
N GLU A 57 1.57 -8.94 9.78
CA GLU A 57 2.38 -10.09 10.19
C GLU A 57 2.77 -10.95 8.99
N VAL A 58 1.84 -11.24 8.09
CA VAL A 58 2.09 -12.01 6.86
C VAL A 58 3.12 -11.28 5.99
N LEU A 59 2.92 -10.00 5.71
CA LEU A 59 3.88 -9.19 4.95
C LEU A 59 5.24 -9.11 5.66
N GLY A 60 5.25 -9.05 6.99
CA GLY A 60 6.45 -9.10 7.80
C GLY A 60 7.28 -10.36 7.53
N ARG A 61 6.67 -11.55 7.64
CA ARG A 61 7.34 -12.84 7.34
C ARG A 61 7.79 -12.94 5.88
N MET A 62 6.98 -12.44 4.94
CA MET A 62 7.36 -12.42 3.53
C MET A 62 8.59 -11.55 3.27
N CYS A 63 8.71 -10.39 3.96
CA CYS A 63 9.90 -9.55 3.91
C CYS A 63 11.11 -10.23 4.56
N ASP A 64 10.93 -10.94 5.67
CA ASP A 64 12.01 -11.70 6.32
C ASP A 64 12.57 -12.77 5.37
N PHE A 65 11.69 -13.54 4.73
CA PHE A 65 12.07 -14.52 3.71
C PHE A 65 12.80 -13.85 2.54
N ALA A 66 12.31 -12.72 2.04
CA ALA A 66 12.94 -11.99 0.95
C ALA A 66 14.36 -11.51 1.31
N TYR A 67 14.56 -11.06 2.54
CA TYR A 67 15.87 -10.68 3.02
C TYR A 67 16.82 -11.88 3.12
N GLU A 68 16.37 -12.98 3.71
CA GLU A 68 17.15 -14.23 3.81
C GLU A 68 17.56 -14.81 2.45
N LYS A 69 16.71 -14.62 1.43
CA LYS A 69 16.99 -15.05 0.05
C LYS A 69 17.79 -14.03 -0.77
N GLY A 70 18.17 -12.88 -0.19
CA GLY A 70 18.90 -11.84 -0.90
C GLY A 70 18.08 -11.07 -1.94
N LEU A 71 16.73 -11.16 -1.90
CA LEU A 71 15.83 -10.41 -2.75
C LEU A 71 15.65 -8.96 -2.28
N MET A 72 16.05 -8.68 -1.04
CA MET A 72 16.03 -7.37 -0.41
C MET A 72 17.43 -7.03 0.11
N ALA A 73 17.95 -5.83 -0.22
CA ALA A 73 19.34 -5.49 0.05
C ALA A 73 19.64 -5.30 1.55
N GLU A 74 18.69 -4.75 2.31
CA GLU A 74 18.82 -4.49 3.74
C GLU A 74 17.51 -4.80 4.46
N ASN A 75 17.60 -5.19 5.74
CA ASN A 75 16.44 -5.41 6.60
C ASN A 75 16.12 -4.17 7.44
N THR A 76 15.89 -3.04 6.77
CA THR A 76 15.46 -1.77 7.39
C THR A 76 14.02 -1.46 7.06
N VAL A 77 13.36 -0.59 7.83
CA VAL A 77 11.98 -0.17 7.60
C VAL A 77 11.79 0.34 6.16
N THR A 78 12.75 1.10 5.64
CA THR A 78 12.67 1.64 4.27
C THR A 78 12.64 0.53 3.22
N TYR A 79 13.54 -0.45 3.31
CA TYR A 79 13.60 -1.56 2.35
C TYR A 79 12.40 -2.49 2.48
N ARG A 80 11.92 -2.72 3.72
CA ARG A 80 10.68 -3.47 3.95
C ARG A 80 9.48 -2.77 3.34
N ASP A 81 9.36 -1.44 3.51
CA ASP A 81 8.27 -0.65 2.90
C ASP A 81 8.31 -0.65 1.37
N LEU A 82 9.50 -0.70 0.76
CA LEU A 82 9.64 -0.85 -0.68
C LEU A 82 9.21 -2.25 -1.13
N PHE A 83 9.58 -3.28 -0.40
CA PHE A 83 9.33 -4.66 -0.79
C PHE A 83 7.88 -5.08 -0.53
N ASP A 84 7.29 -4.73 0.62
CA ASP A 84 5.88 -5.03 0.90
C ASP A 84 4.94 -4.31 -0.07
N THR A 85 5.28 -3.08 -0.46
CA THR A 85 4.55 -2.35 -1.52
C THR A 85 4.62 -3.10 -2.84
N LYS A 86 5.78 -3.69 -3.17
CA LYS A 86 5.95 -4.53 -4.35
C LYS A 86 5.12 -5.82 -4.25
N ILE A 87 5.08 -6.48 -3.09
CA ILE A 87 4.23 -7.64 -2.85
C ILE A 87 2.76 -7.26 -3.09
N MET A 88 2.28 -6.22 -2.41
CA MET A 88 0.88 -5.77 -2.53
C MET A 88 0.51 -5.35 -3.96
N SER A 89 1.47 -4.86 -4.74
CA SER A 89 1.22 -4.50 -6.14
C SER A 89 0.81 -5.68 -7.02
N MET A 90 1.13 -6.91 -6.61
CA MET A 90 0.74 -8.11 -7.35
C MET A 90 -0.76 -8.40 -7.25
N LEU A 91 -1.41 -7.88 -6.19
CA LEU A 91 -2.84 -8.02 -5.95
C LEU A 91 -3.65 -6.86 -6.54
N MET A 92 -3.00 -5.79 -6.96
CA MET A 92 -3.69 -4.56 -7.35
C MET A 92 -4.36 -4.65 -8.71
N PRO A 93 -5.63 -4.23 -8.82
CA PRO A 93 -6.25 -4.02 -10.12
C PRO A 93 -5.52 -2.91 -10.89
N ARG A 94 -5.66 -2.92 -12.22
CA ARG A 94 -5.04 -1.90 -13.08
C ARG A 94 -5.62 -0.51 -12.80
N PRO A 95 -4.86 0.58 -13.04
CA PRO A 95 -5.38 1.94 -12.90
C PRO A 95 -6.67 2.18 -13.68
N SER A 96 -6.77 1.64 -14.90
CA SER A 96 -7.96 1.78 -15.74
C SER A 96 -9.21 1.13 -15.14
N GLU A 97 -9.06 -0.03 -14.50
CA GLU A 97 -10.17 -0.74 -13.85
C GLU A 97 -10.68 0.05 -12.63
N VAL A 98 -9.74 0.55 -11.81
CA VAL A 98 -10.08 1.35 -10.62
C VAL A 98 -10.76 2.67 -11.02
N ILE A 99 -10.25 3.36 -12.04
CA ILE A 99 -10.84 4.59 -12.54
C ILE A 99 -12.25 4.33 -13.09
N HIS A 100 -12.43 3.26 -13.86
CA HIS A 100 -13.72 2.87 -14.42
C HIS A 100 -14.72 2.59 -13.29
N LYS A 101 -14.34 1.76 -12.31
CA LYS A 101 -15.21 1.41 -11.19
C LYS A 101 -15.56 2.62 -10.34
N PHE A 102 -14.60 3.52 -10.09
CA PHE A 102 -14.85 4.77 -9.36
C PHE A 102 -15.94 5.61 -10.03
N TRP A 103 -15.81 5.88 -11.33
CA TRP A 103 -16.77 6.71 -12.06
C TRP A 103 -18.10 5.99 -12.28
N GLU A 104 -18.09 4.68 -12.42
CA GLU A 104 -19.33 3.89 -12.47
C GLU A 104 -20.15 4.05 -11.18
N LEU A 105 -19.51 3.91 -10.02
CA LEU A 105 -20.16 4.12 -8.72
C LEU A 105 -20.63 5.55 -8.55
N TYR A 106 -19.79 6.52 -8.93
CA TYR A 106 -20.13 7.94 -8.84
C TYR A 106 -21.37 8.31 -9.64
N GLU A 107 -21.51 7.76 -10.85
CA GLU A 107 -22.63 8.07 -11.76
C GLU A 107 -23.90 7.26 -11.47
N LYS A 108 -23.74 5.98 -11.09
CA LYS A 108 -24.88 5.06 -10.94
C LYS A 108 -25.40 4.93 -9.51
N GLU A 109 -24.56 5.20 -8.52
CA GLU A 109 -24.93 5.08 -7.11
C GLU A 109 -24.86 6.45 -6.42
N SER A 110 -23.67 6.84 -5.95
CA SER A 110 -23.46 8.16 -5.35
C SER A 110 -21.97 8.54 -5.31
N PRO A 111 -21.66 9.83 -5.12
CA PRO A 111 -20.29 10.27 -4.84
C PRO A 111 -19.68 9.58 -3.61
N GLU A 112 -20.47 9.35 -2.55
CA GLU A 112 -20.04 8.64 -1.35
C GLU A 112 -19.62 7.21 -1.67
N ALA A 113 -20.44 6.45 -2.42
CA ALA A 113 -20.11 5.09 -2.81
C ALA A 113 -18.78 5.01 -3.58
N ALA A 114 -18.51 5.97 -4.45
CA ALA A 114 -17.25 6.04 -5.18
C ALA A 114 -16.06 6.34 -4.27
N THR A 115 -16.21 7.29 -3.33
CA THR A 115 -15.13 7.64 -2.39
C THR A 115 -14.89 6.54 -1.36
N ASP A 116 -15.93 5.87 -0.88
CA ASP A 116 -15.83 4.73 0.03
C ASP A 116 -15.11 3.55 -0.62
N TYR A 117 -15.48 3.22 -1.86
CA TYR A 117 -14.76 2.23 -2.65
C TYR A 117 -13.27 2.56 -2.75
N TYR A 118 -12.95 3.80 -3.10
CA TYR A 118 -11.56 4.20 -3.30
C TYR A 118 -10.78 4.29 -1.97
N TYR A 119 -11.45 4.67 -0.86
CA TYR A 119 -10.88 4.62 0.47
C TYR A 119 -10.58 3.17 0.90
N SER A 120 -11.55 2.27 0.74
CA SER A 120 -11.39 0.84 1.03
C SER A 120 -10.24 0.25 0.22
N LEU A 121 -10.19 0.50 -1.09
CA LEU A 121 -9.08 0.09 -1.95
C LEU A 121 -7.73 0.60 -1.43
N SER A 122 -7.66 1.86 -1.00
CA SER A 122 -6.43 2.47 -0.49
C SER A 122 -5.97 1.84 0.84
N CYS A 123 -6.91 1.40 1.66
CA CYS A 123 -6.64 0.67 2.90
C CYS A 123 -6.25 -0.79 2.62
N ASP A 124 -7.03 -1.49 1.81
CA ASP A 124 -6.88 -2.93 1.56
C ASP A 124 -5.63 -3.23 0.73
N SER A 125 -5.18 -2.29 -0.09
CA SER A 125 -3.89 -2.35 -0.79
C SER A 125 -2.68 -2.08 0.12
N ASN A 126 -2.87 -1.85 1.42
CA ASN A 126 -1.83 -1.41 2.34
C ASN A 126 -1.13 -0.09 1.93
N TYR A 127 -1.76 0.71 1.07
CA TYR A 127 -1.29 2.08 0.79
C TYR A 127 -1.50 2.97 2.02
N ILE A 128 -2.71 2.94 2.61
CA ILE A 128 -2.98 3.43 3.95
C ILE A 128 -2.72 2.27 4.91
N ARG A 129 -1.63 2.33 5.66
CA ARG A 129 -1.20 1.27 6.56
C ARG A 129 -2.00 1.28 7.86
N ARG A 130 -3.18 0.63 7.85
CA ARG A 130 -4.12 0.60 8.99
C ARG A 130 -3.44 0.23 10.31
N TYR A 131 -2.54 -0.76 10.30
CA TYR A 131 -1.81 -1.18 11.50
C TYR A 131 -0.96 -0.04 12.09
N ARG A 132 -0.28 0.74 11.25
CA ARG A 132 0.51 1.89 11.72
C ARG A 132 -0.39 3.03 12.16
N VAL A 133 -1.47 3.31 11.43
CA VAL A 133 -2.46 4.33 11.77
C VAL A 133 -3.13 4.03 13.12
N SER A 134 -3.47 2.76 13.40
CA SER A 134 -4.08 2.36 14.68
C SER A 134 -3.18 2.60 15.89
N ARG A 135 -1.90 2.81 15.70
CA ARG A 135 -0.92 3.12 16.75
C ARG A 135 -0.74 4.62 16.99
N ASP A 136 -1.29 5.47 16.12
CA ASP A 136 -1.25 6.91 16.29
C ASP A 136 -1.95 7.30 17.59
N LYS A 137 -1.33 8.20 18.36
CA LYS A 137 -1.89 8.69 19.61
C LYS A 137 -2.57 10.02 19.39
N LYS A 138 -3.78 10.16 19.88
CA LYS A 138 -4.57 11.39 19.75
C LYS A 138 -5.23 11.74 21.08
N TRP A 139 -5.27 13.03 21.40
CA TRP A 139 -6.00 13.55 22.55
C TRP A 139 -6.35 15.02 22.35
N ILE A 140 -7.34 15.49 23.09
CA ILE A 140 -7.74 16.90 23.13
C ILE A 140 -7.03 17.57 24.32
N ALA A 141 -6.40 18.71 24.09
CA ALA A 141 -5.81 19.54 25.13
C ALA A 141 -6.60 20.85 25.23
N PRO A 142 -7.36 21.09 26.31
CA PRO A 142 -8.07 22.33 26.52
C PRO A 142 -7.09 23.46 26.77
N THR A 143 -7.30 24.60 26.11
CA THR A 143 -6.50 25.81 26.27
C THR A 143 -7.40 27.05 26.47
N LYS A 144 -6.82 28.17 26.88
CA LYS A 144 -7.55 29.44 26.99
C LYS A 144 -8.05 29.98 25.64
N TYR A 145 -7.63 29.41 24.53
CA TYR A 145 -8.04 29.81 23.18
C TYR A 145 -9.00 28.81 22.53
N GLY A 146 -9.39 27.75 23.24
CA GLY A 146 -10.18 26.63 22.75
C GLY A 146 -9.43 25.31 22.85
N ASP A 147 -10.10 24.26 22.43
CA ASP A 147 -9.53 22.93 22.46
C ASP A 147 -8.58 22.70 21.27
N LEU A 148 -7.46 22.06 21.56
CA LEU A 148 -6.47 21.68 20.55
C LEU A 148 -6.46 20.15 20.37
N ASP A 149 -6.62 19.70 19.14
CA ASP A 149 -6.37 18.30 18.77
C ASP A 149 -4.87 18.06 18.65
N ILE A 150 -4.36 17.18 19.51
CA ILE A 150 -2.94 16.80 19.50
C ILE A 150 -2.80 15.38 18.99
N THR A 151 -1.87 15.17 18.06
CA THR A 151 -1.60 13.87 17.45
C THR A 151 -0.11 13.57 17.51
N ILE A 152 0.25 12.35 17.94
CA ILE A 152 1.56 11.76 17.69
C ILE A 152 1.37 10.74 16.57
N ASN A 153 1.80 11.11 15.37
CA ASN A 153 1.67 10.31 14.17
C ASN A 153 2.80 9.27 14.11
N LEU A 154 2.50 8.03 14.53
CA LEU A 154 3.42 6.90 14.47
C LEU A 154 3.33 6.15 13.12
N SER A 155 2.32 6.46 12.31
CA SER A 155 2.15 5.89 10.96
C SER A 155 3.19 6.44 9.97
N LYS A 156 3.72 7.63 10.25
CA LYS A 156 4.79 8.23 9.46
C LYS A 156 6.14 7.81 10.04
N PRO A 157 6.91 6.97 9.35
CA PRO A 157 8.21 6.56 9.86
C PRO A 157 9.12 7.79 10.05
N GLU A 158 9.71 7.91 11.23
CA GLU A 158 10.77 8.90 11.47
C GLU A 158 11.94 8.60 10.54
N LYS A 159 12.43 9.63 9.88
CA LYS A 159 13.62 9.48 9.04
C LYS A 159 14.82 9.36 9.95
N ASP A 160 15.54 8.23 9.88
CA ASP A 160 16.83 8.06 10.52
C ASP A 160 17.76 9.24 10.09
N PRO A 161 18.40 9.96 11.03
CA PRO A 161 19.37 11.02 10.71
C PRO A 161 20.47 10.57 9.75
N LYS A 162 20.90 9.31 9.82
CA LYS A 162 21.87 8.73 8.89
C LYS A 162 21.28 8.57 7.48
N ALA A 163 20.03 8.15 7.38
CA ALA A 163 19.32 8.07 6.10
C ALA A 163 19.09 9.44 5.48
N ILE A 164 18.82 10.48 6.29
CA ILE A 164 18.72 11.88 5.82
C ILE A 164 20.07 12.35 5.27
N ALA A 165 21.16 12.08 5.96
CA ALA A 165 22.50 12.46 5.53
C ALA A 165 22.91 11.73 4.24
N ALA A 166 22.64 10.43 4.13
CA ALA A 166 22.88 9.64 2.93
C ALA A 166 22.03 10.11 1.75
N ALA A 167 20.77 10.47 1.99
CA ALA A 167 19.87 10.99 0.95
C ALA A 167 20.33 12.34 0.38
N LYS A 168 21.00 13.19 1.16
CA LYS A 168 21.60 14.45 0.67
C LYS A 168 22.70 14.21 -0.35
N ASN A 169 23.45 13.14 -0.21
CA ASN A 169 24.58 12.79 -1.07
C ASN A 169 24.19 11.84 -2.21
N ALA A 170 22.99 11.29 -2.18
CA ALA A 170 22.48 10.42 -3.24
C ALA A 170 22.18 11.22 -4.50
N LYS A 171 22.53 10.64 -5.67
CA LYS A 171 22.16 11.20 -6.98
C LYS A 171 20.65 11.40 -7.03
N GLN A 172 20.21 12.63 -7.11
CA GLN A 172 18.79 12.96 -7.23
C GLN A 172 18.32 12.66 -8.64
N SER A 173 17.32 11.78 -8.75
CA SER A 173 16.61 11.56 -10.01
C SER A 173 15.49 12.60 -10.14
N GLY A 174 15.36 13.23 -11.29
CA GLY A 174 14.24 14.13 -11.58
C GLY A 174 12.90 13.43 -11.81
N TYR A 175 12.82 12.10 -11.60
CA TYR A 175 11.63 11.30 -11.77
C TYR A 175 11.37 10.40 -10.55
N PRO A 176 10.15 10.31 -10.02
CA PRO A 176 9.04 11.27 -10.26
C PRO A 176 9.39 12.68 -9.80
N LYS A 177 8.79 13.70 -10.39
CA LYS A 177 9.10 15.12 -10.09
C LYS A 177 8.78 15.50 -8.64
N CYS A 178 7.70 14.95 -8.09
CA CYS A 178 7.29 15.18 -6.70
C CYS A 178 6.55 13.96 -6.15
N LEU A 179 6.26 13.94 -4.84
CA LEU A 179 5.56 12.83 -4.17
C LEU A 179 4.07 12.70 -4.56
N LEU A 180 3.48 13.74 -5.14
CA LEU A 180 2.06 13.82 -5.48
C LEU A 180 1.79 13.76 -7.00
N CYS A 181 2.85 13.74 -7.83
CA CYS A 181 2.69 13.68 -9.28
C CYS A 181 2.12 12.33 -9.71
N LYS A 182 1.37 12.31 -10.83
CA LYS A 182 0.82 11.09 -11.41
C LYS A 182 1.88 10.04 -11.75
N GLU A 183 3.11 10.46 -12.04
CA GLU A 183 4.27 9.58 -12.30
C GLU A 183 4.59 8.63 -11.13
N ASN A 184 4.06 8.91 -9.92
CA ASN A 184 4.20 8.01 -8.77
C ASN A 184 3.35 6.74 -8.90
N GLU A 185 2.24 6.76 -9.63
CA GLU A 185 1.37 5.61 -9.79
C GLU A 185 2.13 4.42 -10.41
N GLY A 186 2.24 3.33 -9.67
CA GLY A 186 3.03 2.17 -10.10
C GLY A 186 4.54 2.31 -9.92
N TYR A 187 5.04 3.43 -9.41
CA TYR A 187 6.47 3.63 -9.22
C TYR A 187 7.05 2.75 -8.12
N ALA A 188 8.14 2.03 -8.44
CA ALA A 188 8.74 1.05 -7.53
C ALA A 188 9.41 1.67 -6.29
N GLY A 189 9.64 2.97 -6.31
CA GLY A 189 10.33 3.63 -5.21
C GLY A 189 11.85 3.44 -5.23
N ARG A 190 12.50 4.04 -4.25
CA ARG A 190 13.92 3.92 -3.91
C ARG A 190 14.13 4.44 -2.50
N VAL A 191 15.31 4.27 -1.93
CA VAL A 191 15.62 4.62 -0.52
C VAL A 191 15.20 6.05 -0.12
N ASN A 192 15.27 7.00 -1.04
CA ASN A 192 14.90 8.41 -0.80
C ASN A 192 13.57 8.83 -1.44
N HIS A 193 12.81 7.90 -2.01
CA HIS A 193 11.50 8.16 -2.61
C HIS A 193 10.59 6.93 -2.42
N PRO A 194 9.44 7.08 -1.77
CA PRO A 194 8.59 5.95 -1.42
C PRO A 194 8.07 5.21 -2.66
N ALA A 195 7.88 3.91 -2.54
CA ALA A 195 7.15 3.12 -3.53
C ALA A 195 5.67 3.51 -3.56
N ARG A 196 5.05 3.40 -4.74
CA ARG A 196 3.64 3.69 -5.01
C ARG A 196 3.01 2.66 -5.95
N GLN A 197 3.55 1.43 -5.95
CA GLN A 197 3.06 0.35 -6.81
C GLN A 197 1.65 -0.11 -6.41
N ASN A 198 1.33 0.01 -5.12
CA ASN A 198 0.01 -0.30 -4.55
C ASN A 198 -0.92 0.94 -4.44
N HIS A 199 -0.57 2.03 -5.11
CA HIS A 199 -1.37 3.26 -5.13
C HIS A 199 -2.04 3.46 -6.48
N ARG A 200 -3.23 4.08 -6.47
CA ARG A 200 -3.98 4.49 -7.66
C ARG A 200 -4.37 5.95 -7.51
N ILE A 201 -4.48 6.66 -8.63
CA ILE A 201 -4.82 8.09 -8.66
C ILE A 201 -6.04 8.25 -9.59
N ILE A 202 -7.11 8.84 -9.06
CA ILE A 202 -8.32 9.12 -9.83
C ILE A 202 -8.16 10.46 -10.55
N PRO A 203 -8.14 10.50 -11.88
CA PRO A 203 -8.09 11.74 -12.63
C PRO A 203 -9.43 12.47 -12.55
N VAL A 204 -9.39 13.76 -12.26
CA VAL A 204 -10.56 14.63 -12.16
C VAL A 204 -10.31 15.89 -12.98
N THR A 205 -11.32 16.35 -13.72
CA THR A 205 -11.27 17.62 -14.45
C THR A 205 -12.12 18.66 -13.74
N ILE A 206 -11.51 19.74 -13.28
CA ILE A 206 -12.18 20.86 -12.62
C ILE A 206 -11.89 22.14 -13.38
N ASN A 207 -12.90 22.81 -13.89
CA ASN A 207 -12.78 24.04 -14.67
C ASN A 207 -11.73 23.96 -15.80
N GLY A 208 -11.71 22.83 -16.51
CA GLY A 208 -10.78 22.58 -17.63
C GLY A 208 -9.36 22.21 -17.21
N SER A 209 -9.04 22.20 -15.93
CA SER A 209 -7.75 21.76 -15.39
C SER A 209 -7.80 20.30 -14.96
N GLN A 210 -6.70 19.57 -15.18
CA GLN A 210 -6.53 18.18 -14.78
C GLN A 210 -5.99 18.10 -13.35
N TRP A 211 -6.67 17.32 -12.51
CA TRP A 211 -6.29 17.07 -11.12
C TRP A 211 -6.18 15.57 -10.87
N GLY A 212 -5.41 15.20 -9.82
CA GLY A 212 -5.37 13.83 -9.31
C GLY A 212 -6.00 13.78 -7.93
N PHE A 213 -7.14 13.10 -7.80
CA PHE A 213 -7.71 12.80 -6.50
C PHE A 213 -7.02 11.58 -5.92
N GLN A 214 -6.51 11.71 -4.67
CA GLN A 214 -5.82 10.64 -3.96
C GLN A 214 -5.89 10.87 -2.45
N TYR A 215 -5.98 9.78 -1.68
CA TYR A 215 -5.86 9.84 -0.23
C TYR A 215 -4.40 10.01 0.20
N SER A 216 -4.19 10.65 1.37
CA SER A 216 -2.89 10.64 2.03
C SER A 216 -2.61 9.26 2.62
N PRO A 217 -1.39 8.70 2.48
CA PRO A 217 -1.03 7.47 3.19
C PRO A 217 -0.85 7.68 4.70
N TYR A 218 -0.87 8.93 5.14
CA TYR A 218 -0.72 9.33 6.53
C TYR A 218 -2.02 9.98 7.01
N VAL A 219 -2.69 9.34 7.95
CA VAL A 219 -3.92 9.86 8.52
C VAL A 219 -3.56 10.76 9.70
N TYR A 220 -3.87 12.05 9.60
CA TYR A 220 -3.62 13.02 10.67
C TYR A 220 -4.83 13.20 11.60
N TYR A 221 -6.01 13.01 11.07
CA TYR A 221 -7.28 13.10 11.81
C TYR A 221 -8.03 11.79 11.66
N ASN A 222 -8.65 11.32 12.75
CA ASN A 222 -9.69 10.30 12.64
C ASN A 222 -10.97 11.02 12.30
N GLU A 223 -11.51 10.70 11.21
CA GLU A 223 -12.92 10.94 10.96
C GLU A 223 -13.76 9.82 11.55
#